data_b9caea46e6f1a5147879558778870596
#
_entry.id   b9caea46e6f1a5147879558778870596
#
_cell.length_a   1.000
_cell.length_b   1.000
_cell.length_c   1.000
_cell.angle_alpha   90.00
_cell.angle_beta   90.00
_cell.angle_gamma   90.00
#
_symmetry.space_group_name_H-M   'P 1'
#
loop_
_entity.id
_entity.type
_entity.pdbx_description
1 polymer ?
#
loop_
_entity_poly.entity_id
_entity_poly.type
_entity_poly.pdbx_seq_one_letter_code
_entity_poly.pdbx_strand_id
1 'polypeptide(L)'
;MWRVVTCALTSRIESTSHQPASPSTPTAMAGDTDTEAPHVVEDCRGVLQVLSDGTTVRSAAAPYAVEDRDDGRVEWRDAVYHPAHGLGVRMYRPPRREREGKGPLPLLAYFHGGGFCIGSRAWPSVHACCLRFAHELPAVVLSFDYRLAPEHRLPAAHEDAATALAWLRDRLTGMTPGLADGSGSDEDVRAWLAGSGADPGRLFVSGDSAGANIAHHMAARFGAAGAGLGPVRIAGHVLVMPAFTSEAPTQSELSSRGNAFLSRDVAERYSRLALPAGANKDYPLMNPLGPDSPGLGLVGGRVLVVVGGEDMLKDNQVRYAERMKAVGNDVELVVFDGKEHGFFSRDPWSETGSEVVRVVRRFMDRDAADLVQPADGQH
;
A
#
# COMPACT_ATOMS: atom_id res chain seq x y z
N MET A 1 -12.14 -8.73 -24.80
CA MET A 1 -13.53 -9.09 -25.15
C MET A 1 -14.00 -10.11 -24.14
N TRP A 2 -14.71 -9.69 -23.12
CA TRP A 2 -15.27 -10.57 -22.10
C TRP A 2 -16.76 -10.71 -22.34
N ARG A 3 -17.24 -11.95 -22.54
CA ARG A 3 -18.66 -12.25 -22.66
C ARG A 3 -19.24 -12.49 -21.27
N VAL A 4 -20.27 -11.72 -20.92
CA VAL A 4 -21.14 -11.97 -19.76
C VAL A 4 -22.19 -13.00 -20.18
N VAL A 5 -22.30 -14.10 -19.44
CA VAL A 5 -23.38 -15.08 -19.58
C VAL A 5 -24.34 -14.87 -18.40
N THR A 6 -25.53 -14.39 -18.72
CA THR A 6 -26.66 -14.29 -17.78
C THR A 6 -27.48 -15.56 -17.91
N CYS A 7 -27.66 -16.28 -16.80
CA CYS A 7 -28.59 -17.41 -16.72
C CYS A 7 -29.82 -16.98 -15.93
N ALA A 8 -30.98 -16.95 -16.60
CA ALA A 8 -32.26 -16.70 -15.97
C ALA A 8 -32.92 -18.04 -15.66
N LEU A 9 -33.30 -18.26 -14.40
CA LEU A 9 -34.14 -19.37 -13.97
C LEU A 9 -35.51 -18.82 -13.60
N THR A 10 -36.48 -19.19 -14.43
CA THR A 10 -37.92 -19.03 -14.15
C THR A 10 -38.43 -20.25 -13.38
N SER A 11 -38.99 -20.05 -12.19
CA SER A 11 -39.74 -21.07 -11.48
C SER A 11 -41.22 -20.71 -11.43
N ARG A 12 -42.05 -21.64 -11.92
CA ARG A 12 -43.52 -21.60 -11.89
C ARG A 12 -44.05 -21.81 -10.47
N ILE A 13 -45.07 -21.04 -10.12
CA ILE A 13 -45.85 -21.20 -8.91
C ILE A 13 -47.09 -22.06 -9.27
N GLU A 14 -47.29 -23.20 -8.62
CA GLU A 14 -48.54 -23.89 -8.59
C GLU A 14 -49.19 -23.71 -7.22
N SER A 15 -50.45 -23.22 -7.26
CA SER A 15 -51.28 -22.99 -6.09
C SER A 15 -52.17 -24.22 -5.82
N THR A 16 -52.12 -24.75 -4.61
CA THR A 16 -53.20 -25.63 -4.11
C THR A 16 -53.66 -25.14 -2.75
N SER A 17 -54.97 -24.87 -2.71
CA SER A 17 -55.78 -24.50 -1.55
C SER A 17 -56.13 -25.69 -0.67
N HIS A 18 -55.93 -25.61 0.66
CA HIS A 18 -56.74 -26.40 1.62
C HIS A 18 -56.94 -25.60 2.92
N GLN A 19 -58.17 -25.66 3.40
CA GLN A 19 -58.69 -24.95 4.55
C GLN A 19 -58.50 -25.73 5.88
N PRO A 20 -58.80 -25.15 7.06
CA PRO A 20 -57.99 -25.27 8.27
C PRO A 20 -58.54 -26.28 9.30
N ALA A 21 -57.71 -26.85 10.12
CA ALA A 21 -58.02 -27.52 11.36
C ALA A 21 -57.55 -26.64 12.57
N SER A 22 -58.47 -26.53 13.55
CA SER A 22 -58.35 -25.71 14.75
C SER A 22 -57.32 -26.21 15.77
N PRO A 23 -56.91 -25.37 16.77
CA PRO A 23 -55.61 -25.41 17.38
C PRO A 23 -55.55 -26.35 18.60
N SER A 24 -54.47 -27.09 18.68
CA SER A 24 -53.96 -27.62 19.94
C SER A 24 -52.72 -26.81 20.33
N THR A 25 -52.78 -26.16 21.48
CA THR A 25 -51.72 -25.40 22.09
C THR A 25 -50.55 -26.32 22.44
N PRO A 26 -49.35 -26.10 21.89
CA PRO A 26 -48.15 -26.65 22.48
C PRO A 26 -47.57 -25.63 23.47
N THR A 27 -47.39 -26.08 24.68
CA THR A 27 -46.55 -25.44 25.71
C THR A 27 -45.23 -25.08 25.06
N ALA A 28 -44.94 -23.76 24.99
CA ALA A 28 -43.68 -23.26 24.58
C ALA A 28 -42.63 -23.67 25.63
N MET A 29 -41.83 -24.67 25.30
CA MET A 29 -40.51 -24.80 25.89
C MET A 29 -39.72 -23.60 25.38
N ALA A 30 -39.50 -22.62 26.24
CA ALA A 30 -38.49 -21.57 26.07
C ALA A 30 -37.13 -22.29 26.07
N GLY A 31 -36.64 -22.62 24.89
CA GLY A 31 -35.22 -22.92 24.71
C GLY A 31 -34.47 -21.62 24.94
N ASP A 32 -33.89 -21.45 26.11
CA ASP A 32 -32.79 -20.50 26.29
C ASP A 32 -31.67 -20.90 25.31
N THR A 33 -31.65 -20.28 24.14
CA THR A 33 -30.43 -20.19 23.36
C THR A 33 -29.60 -19.15 24.08
N ASP A 34 -28.75 -19.60 25.02
CA ASP A 34 -27.59 -18.86 25.48
C ASP A 34 -26.76 -18.54 24.22
N THR A 35 -27.08 -17.45 23.55
CA THR A 35 -26.22 -16.88 22.55
C THR A 35 -25.07 -16.26 23.32
N GLU A 36 -23.96 -16.99 23.41
CA GLU A 36 -22.71 -16.51 23.98
C GLU A 36 -22.40 -15.13 23.38
N ALA A 37 -22.10 -14.16 24.23
CA ALA A 37 -21.78 -12.80 23.76
C ALA A 37 -20.59 -12.84 22.79
N PRO A 38 -20.62 -12.05 21.71
CA PRO A 38 -19.52 -12.03 20.75
C PRO A 38 -18.17 -11.82 21.43
N HIS A 39 -17.21 -12.69 21.17
CA HIS A 39 -15.85 -12.64 21.72
C HIS A 39 -14.81 -12.48 20.60
N VAL A 40 -13.62 -11.98 20.93
CA VAL A 40 -12.53 -11.72 19.95
C VAL A 40 -11.97 -13.05 19.46
N VAL A 41 -11.99 -13.27 18.14
CA VAL A 41 -11.41 -14.44 17.45
C VAL A 41 -10.15 -14.11 16.70
N GLU A 42 -9.97 -12.86 16.23
CA GLU A 42 -8.72 -12.37 15.65
C GLU A 42 -8.39 -11.00 16.25
N ASP A 43 -7.11 -10.80 16.57
CA ASP A 43 -6.59 -9.52 17.08
C ASP A 43 -5.33 -9.12 16.32
N CYS A 44 -5.39 -7.98 15.63
CA CYS A 44 -4.27 -7.36 14.95
C CYS A 44 -3.76 -6.19 15.79
N ARG A 45 -3.00 -6.48 16.83
CA ARG A 45 -2.31 -5.50 17.68
C ARG A 45 -3.23 -4.52 18.42
N GLY A 46 -4.43 -4.94 18.78
CA GLY A 46 -5.43 -4.08 19.39
C GLY A 46 -5.99 -2.99 18.47
N VAL A 47 -5.54 -2.94 17.22
CA VAL A 47 -6.01 -1.96 16.21
C VAL A 47 -7.22 -2.47 15.46
N LEU A 48 -7.20 -3.76 15.08
CA LEU A 48 -8.32 -4.45 14.47
C LEU A 48 -8.61 -5.70 15.27
N GLN A 49 -9.84 -5.85 15.70
CA GLN A 49 -10.37 -7.08 16.29
C GLN A 49 -11.53 -7.58 15.46
N VAL A 50 -11.58 -8.89 15.22
CA VAL A 50 -12.72 -9.57 14.59
C VAL A 50 -13.40 -10.40 15.68
N LEU A 51 -14.70 -10.25 15.83
CA LEU A 51 -15.50 -10.97 16.80
C LEU A 51 -16.07 -12.27 16.20
N SER A 52 -16.51 -13.17 17.06
CA SER A 52 -17.05 -14.48 16.68
C SER A 52 -18.32 -14.40 15.80
N ASP A 53 -19.02 -13.27 15.80
CA ASP A 53 -20.17 -12.99 14.93
C ASP A 53 -19.76 -12.34 13.58
N GLY A 54 -18.46 -12.16 13.34
CA GLY A 54 -17.91 -11.52 12.14
C GLY A 54 -17.81 -9.99 12.22
N THR A 55 -18.27 -9.37 13.31
CA THR A 55 -18.13 -7.92 13.52
C THR A 55 -16.67 -7.52 13.63
N THR A 56 -16.30 -6.39 13.02
CA THR A 56 -14.96 -5.78 13.14
C THR A 56 -14.99 -4.58 14.06
N VAL A 57 -14.01 -4.51 14.96
CA VAL A 57 -13.77 -3.37 15.85
C VAL A 57 -12.43 -2.78 15.52
N ARG A 58 -12.37 -1.47 15.25
CA ARG A 58 -11.14 -0.74 14.91
C ARG A 58 -10.81 0.34 15.93
N SER A 59 -9.55 0.36 16.35
CA SER A 59 -8.98 1.45 17.15
C SER A 59 -8.34 2.48 16.22
N ALA A 60 -8.53 3.76 16.53
CA ALA A 60 -7.81 4.83 15.84
C ALA A 60 -6.34 4.95 16.29
N ALA A 61 -5.98 4.33 17.42
CA ALA A 61 -4.63 4.39 17.97
C ALA A 61 -3.66 3.53 17.13
N ALA A 62 -2.47 4.08 16.86
CA ALA A 62 -1.38 3.31 16.28
C ALA A 62 -0.88 2.24 17.26
N PRO A 63 -0.40 1.07 16.80
CA PRO A 63 -0.02 -0.04 17.67
C PRO A 63 1.29 0.19 18.44
N TYR A 64 2.00 1.26 18.15
CA TYR A 64 3.23 1.67 18.84
C TYR A 64 3.44 3.17 18.69
N ALA A 65 4.15 3.74 19.67
CA ALA A 65 4.50 5.15 19.66
C ALA A 65 5.75 5.40 18.81
N VAL A 66 5.76 6.52 18.12
CA VAL A 66 6.94 7.09 17.45
C VAL A 66 7.08 8.53 17.93
N GLU A 67 8.32 8.94 18.17
CA GLU A 67 8.61 10.32 18.58
C GLU A 67 8.16 11.30 17.50
N ASP A 68 7.37 12.29 17.91
CA ASP A 68 6.99 13.38 17.04
C ASP A 68 8.14 14.39 16.97
N ARG A 69 8.66 14.59 15.76
CA ARG A 69 9.70 15.56 15.43
C ARG A 69 9.27 16.50 14.31
N ASP A 70 7.97 16.74 14.19
CA ASP A 70 7.49 17.78 13.28
C ASP A 70 7.82 19.16 13.87
N ASP A 71 8.87 19.76 13.36
CA ASP A 71 9.35 21.09 13.74
C ASP A 71 8.80 22.21 12.83
N GLY A 72 7.82 21.90 12.00
CA GLY A 72 7.17 22.82 11.07
C GLY A 72 8.03 23.21 9.86
N ARG A 73 9.20 22.59 9.64
CA ARG A 73 9.99 22.86 8.45
C ARG A 73 9.37 22.31 7.19
N VAL A 74 8.75 21.13 7.28
CA VAL A 74 8.02 20.54 6.16
C VAL A 74 6.58 21.03 6.16
N GLU A 75 6.16 21.60 5.04
CA GLU A 75 4.76 21.98 4.87
C GLU A 75 3.95 20.74 4.51
N TRP A 76 2.87 20.48 5.22
CA TRP A 76 1.98 19.37 4.89
C TRP A 76 0.50 19.74 5.00
N ARG A 77 -0.34 18.97 4.29
CA ARG A 77 -1.80 19.09 4.33
C ARG A 77 -2.49 17.80 3.94
N ASP A 78 -3.71 17.63 4.39
CA ASP A 78 -4.59 16.53 4.00
C ASP A 78 -5.52 16.93 2.87
N ALA A 79 -5.87 15.96 2.02
CA ALA A 79 -6.93 16.04 1.02
C ALA A 79 -7.64 14.69 0.89
N VAL A 80 -8.82 14.68 0.26
CA VAL A 80 -9.56 13.46 -0.08
C VAL A 80 -9.33 13.17 -1.56
N TYR A 81 -8.83 11.99 -1.89
CA TYR A 81 -8.64 11.57 -3.28
C TYR A 81 -9.74 10.64 -3.80
N HIS A 82 -10.45 9.95 -2.89
CA HIS A 82 -11.54 9.03 -3.22
C HIS A 82 -12.76 9.27 -2.31
N PRO A 83 -13.64 10.25 -2.65
CA PRO A 83 -14.76 10.65 -1.79
C PRO A 83 -15.72 9.51 -1.45
N ALA A 84 -16.01 8.61 -2.41
CA ALA A 84 -16.95 7.52 -2.21
C ALA A 84 -16.53 6.53 -1.10
N HIS A 85 -15.25 6.44 -0.81
CA HIS A 85 -14.70 5.60 0.26
C HIS A 85 -14.05 6.40 1.40
N GLY A 86 -14.11 7.73 1.35
CA GLY A 86 -13.49 8.59 2.35
C GLY A 86 -11.97 8.49 2.42
N LEU A 87 -11.32 8.02 1.34
CA LEU A 87 -9.88 7.80 1.34
C LEU A 87 -9.12 9.11 1.14
N GLY A 88 -8.15 9.35 2.01
CA GLY A 88 -7.37 10.56 2.04
C GLY A 88 -5.94 10.38 1.58
N VAL A 89 -5.32 11.52 1.28
CA VAL A 89 -3.90 11.67 1.01
C VAL A 89 -3.34 12.75 1.92
N ARG A 90 -2.17 12.51 2.51
CA ARG A 90 -1.38 13.55 3.17
C ARG A 90 -0.21 13.90 2.27
N MET A 91 -0.12 15.18 1.93
CA MET A 91 0.87 15.72 1.00
C MET A 91 1.89 16.52 1.79
N TYR A 92 3.19 16.32 1.48
CA TYR A 92 4.32 16.98 2.14
C TYR A 92 5.21 17.62 1.09
N ARG A 93 5.80 18.77 1.42
CA ARG A 93 6.82 19.41 0.59
C ARG A 93 7.86 20.11 1.44
N PRO A 94 9.12 20.18 0.99
CA PRO A 94 10.15 20.94 1.67
C PRO A 94 9.77 22.43 1.74
N PRO A 95 10.31 23.20 2.69
CA PRO A 95 10.02 24.62 2.82
C PRO A 95 10.45 25.40 1.56
N ARG A 96 9.71 26.48 1.25
CA ARG A 96 9.92 27.27 0.03
C ARG A 96 11.37 27.70 -0.15
N ARG A 97 12.01 28.20 0.94
CA ARG A 97 13.41 28.65 0.94
C ARG A 97 14.41 27.57 0.51
N GLU A 98 14.08 26.30 0.76
CA GLU A 98 14.93 25.16 0.39
C GLU A 98 14.67 24.69 -1.04
N ARG A 99 13.59 25.17 -1.67
CA ARG A 99 13.21 24.90 -3.05
C ARG A 99 13.66 25.99 -4.02
N GLU A 100 13.80 27.22 -3.54
CA GLU A 100 14.21 28.37 -4.36
C GLU A 100 15.60 28.13 -5.00
N GLY A 101 15.68 28.30 -6.31
CA GLY A 101 16.91 28.09 -7.07
C GLY A 101 17.30 26.62 -7.32
N LYS A 102 16.52 25.66 -6.80
CA LYS A 102 16.69 24.24 -7.14
C LYS A 102 15.77 23.86 -8.31
N GLY A 103 16.17 22.86 -9.07
CA GLY A 103 15.36 22.29 -10.14
C GLY A 103 14.07 21.67 -9.63
N PRO A 104 13.23 21.12 -10.55
CA PRO A 104 11.99 20.46 -10.19
C PRO A 104 12.21 19.29 -9.24
N LEU A 105 11.32 19.12 -8.26
CA LEU A 105 11.42 18.10 -7.21
C LEU A 105 10.83 16.77 -7.66
N PRO A 106 11.44 15.64 -7.33
CA PRO A 106 10.80 14.34 -7.54
C PRO A 106 9.54 14.20 -6.69
N LEU A 107 8.61 13.39 -7.18
CA LEU A 107 7.41 12.95 -6.46
C LEU A 107 7.66 11.58 -5.83
N LEU A 108 7.18 11.37 -4.61
CA LEU A 108 7.17 10.07 -3.95
C LEU A 108 5.75 9.73 -3.52
N ALA A 109 5.08 8.84 -4.25
CA ALA A 109 3.80 8.27 -3.84
C ALA A 109 4.06 7.13 -2.85
N TYR A 110 3.62 7.30 -1.62
CA TYR A 110 3.88 6.37 -0.52
C TYR A 110 2.61 5.67 -0.05
N PHE A 111 2.67 4.35 0.07
CA PHE A 111 1.62 3.50 0.64
C PHE A 111 2.12 2.88 1.94
N HIS A 112 1.33 2.99 3.01
CA HIS A 112 1.73 2.49 4.32
C HIS A 112 1.66 0.96 4.44
N GLY A 113 2.41 0.40 5.39
CA GLY A 113 2.33 -1.00 5.79
C GLY A 113 1.12 -1.33 6.65
N GLY A 114 1.08 -2.56 7.17
CA GLY A 114 0.03 -3.04 8.08
C GLY A 114 -0.75 -4.24 7.58
N GLY A 115 -0.15 -5.07 6.71
CA GLY A 115 -0.71 -6.35 6.24
C GLY A 115 -2.03 -6.20 5.49
N PHE A 116 -2.30 -5.06 4.88
CA PHE A 116 -3.57 -4.67 4.25
C PHE A 116 -4.76 -4.55 5.21
N CYS A 117 -4.55 -4.79 6.51
CA CYS A 117 -5.61 -4.86 7.53
C CYS A 117 -5.63 -3.65 8.46
N ILE A 118 -4.48 -3.03 8.70
CA ILE A 118 -4.32 -1.88 9.60
C ILE A 118 -3.43 -0.83 8.94
N GLY A 119 -3.43 0.37 9.47
CA GLY A 119 -2.60 1.47 8.98
C GLY A 119 -3.40 2.71 8.63
N SER A 120 -2.71 3.83 8.56
CA SER A 120 -3.26 5.10 8.08
C SER A 120 -2.11 6.05 7.74
N ARG A 121 -2.32 6.90 6.73
CA ARG A 121 -1.45 8.02 6.40
C ARG A 121 -1.18 8.95 7.59
N ALA A 122 -2.11 8.97 8.56
CA ALA A 122 -2.07 9.85 9.73
C ALA A 122 -1.36 9.22 10.94
N TRP A 123 -0.96 7.93 10.87
CA TRP A 123 -0.24 7.32 11.99
C TRP A 123 1.11 8.00 12.22
N PRO A 124 1.52 8.19 13.49
CA PRO A 124 2.80 8.85 13.82
C PRO A 124 4.00 8.26 13.09
N SER A 125 4.05 6.94 12.93
CA SER A 125 5.12 6.24 12.22
C SER A 125 5.17 6.59 10.73
N VAL A 126 4.02 6.60 10.07
CA VAL A 126 3.91 6.95 8.64
C VAL A 126 4.21 8.43 8.44
N HIS A 127 3.66 9.28 9.30
CA HIS A 127 3.90 10.72 9.28
C HIS A 127 5.39 11.05 9.45
N ALA A 128 6.07 10.44 10.43
CA ALA A 128 7.49 10.64 10.67
C ALA A 128 8.36 10.19 9.47
N CYS A 129 8.06 9.03 8.86
CA CYS A 129 8.77 8.59 7.65
C CYS A 129 8.59 9.59 6.51
N CYS A 130 7.35 10.06 6.28
CA CYS A 130 7.05 10.99 5.19
C CYS A 130 7.63 12.39 5.42
N LEU A 131 7.65 12.89 6.66
CA LEU A 131 8.36 14.12 7.02
C LEU A 131 9.84 14.03 6.67
N ARG A 132 10.50 12.92 7.05
CA ARG A 132 11.91 12.67 6.73
C ARG A 132 12.16 12.63 5.23
N PHE A 133 11.34 11.88 4.51
CA PHE A 133 11.46 11.80 3.05
C PHE A 133 11.28 13.17 2.39
N ALA A 134 10.30 13.96 2.79
CA ALA A 134 10.11 15.29 2.23
C ALA A 134 11.29 16.23 2.51
N HIS A 135 11.87 16.17 3.72
CA HIS A 135 12.98 17.03 4.12
C HIS A 135 14.33 16.54 3.57
N GLU A 136 14.65 15.25 3.78
CA GLU A 136 15.98 14.72 3.51
C GLU A 136 16.19 14.26 2.05
N LEU A 137 15.12 13.92 1.31
CA LEU A 137 15.19 13.58 -0.12
C LEU A 137 14.95 14.78 -1.04
N PRO A 138 14.75 16.01 -0.55
CA PRO A 138 14.04 17.14 -1.15
C PRO A 138 12.99 16.71 -2.18
N ALA A 139 11.93 16.05 -1.73
CA ALA A 139 10.88 15.49 -2.56
C ALA A 139 9.49 15.99 -2.16
N VAL A 140 8.55 15.98 -3.08
CA VAL A 140 7.12 16.10 -2.77
C VAL A 140 6.60 14.70 -2.48
N VAL A 141 6.17 14.45 -1.23
CA VAL A 141 5.72 13.14 -0.78
C VAL A 141 4.19 13.14 -0.66
N LEU A 142 3.54 12.08 -1.14
CA LEU A 142 2.11 11.88 -1.06
C LEU A 142 1.84 10.53 -0.40
N SER A 143 1.38 10.55 0.85
CA SER A 143 1.02 9.35 1.62
C SER A 143 -0.46 9.07 1.49
N PHE A 144 -0.82 7.92 0.92
CA PHE A 144 -2.19 7.55 0.59
C PHE A 144 -2.75 6.52 1.59
N ASP A 145 -4.01 6.72 2.02
CA ASP A 145 -4.81 5.64 2.59
C ASP A 145 -5.29 4.71 1.47
N TYR A 146 -5.73 3.54 1.84
CA TYR A 146 -6.43 2.58 0.98
C TYR A 146 -7.40 1.78 1.83
N ARG A 147 -8.41 1.15 1.21
CA ARG A 147 -9.39 0.31 1.92
C ARG A 147 -8.70 -0.88 2.56
N LEU A 148 -9.11 -1.16 3.79
CA LEU A 148 -8.50 -2.20 4.63
C LEU A 148 -9.38 -3.45 4.72
N ALA A 149 -8.74 -4.59 4.80
CA ALA A 149 -9.34 -5.87 5.11
C ALA A 149 -9.60 -6.01 6.64
N PRO A 150 -10.53 -6.88 7.06
CA PRO A 150 -11.30 -7.83 6.26
C PRO A 150 -12.53 -7.25 5.56
N GLU A 151 -12.93 -6.01 5.86
CA GLU A 151 -14.11 -5.36 5.26
C GLU A 151 -13.96 -5.23 3.74
N HIS A 152 -12.72 -4.95 3.30
CA HIS A 152 -12.35 -4.81 1.90
C HIS A 152 -11.11 -5.66 1.60
N ARG A 153 -11.35 -6.95 1.33
CA ARG A 153 -10.28 -7.88 0.96
C ARG A 153 -9.61 -7.49 -0.35
N LEU A 154 -8.45 -8.04 -0.61
CA LEU A 154 -7.78 -7.87 -1.90
C LEU A 154 -8.75 -8.29 -3.04
N PRO A 155 -8.79 -7.56 -4.15
CA PRO A 155 -7.82 -6.56 -4.64
C PRO A 155 -8.06 -5.09 -4.21
N ALA A 156 -9.00 -4.80 -3.30
CA ALA A 156 -9.47 -3.44 -3.01
C ALA A 156 -8.32 -2.42 -2.78
N ALA A 157 -7.30 -2.77 -1.99
CA ALA A 157 -6.17 -1.89 -1.72
C ALA A 157 -5.38 -1.52 -3.00
N HIS A 158 -5.23 -2.45 -3.94
CA HIS A 158 -4.53 -2.22 -5.22
C HIS A 158 -5.36 -1.39 -6.19
N GLU A 159 -6.69 -1.55 -6.18
CA GLU A 159 -7.62 -0.72 -6.96
C GLU A 159 -7.59 0.73 -6.48
N ASP A 160 -7.58 0.93 -5.15
CA ASP A 160 -7.47 2.24 -4.55
C ASP A 160 -6.14 2.91 -4.86
N ALA A 161 -5.04 2.16 -4.82
CA ALA A 161 -3.72 2.67 -5.19
C ALA A 161 -3.67 3.10 -6.67
N ALA A 162 -4.31 2.35 -7.56
CA ALA A 162 -4.41 2.75 -8.97
C ALA A 162 -5.25 4.03 -9.13
N THR A 163 -6.33 4.17 -8.37
CA THR A 163 -7.17 5.38 -8.32
C THR A 163 -6.37 6.57 -7.76
N ALA A 164 -5.54 6.35 -6.72
CA ALA A 164 -4.65 7.37 -6.14
C ALA A 164 -3.64 7.91 -7.16
N LEU A 165 -3.01 7.03 -7.94
CA LEU A 165 -2.07 7.46 -8.99
C LEU A 165 -2.78 8.16 -10.16
N ALA A 166 -3.97 7.73 -10.54
CA ALA A 166 -4.78 8.41 -11.54
C ALA A 166 -5.22 9.80 -11.05
N TRP A 167 -5.64 9.92 -9.80
CA TRP A 167 -5.96 11.19 -9.17
C TRP A 167 -4.75 12.14 -9.17
N LEU A 168 -3.56 11.65 -8.79
CA LEU A 168 -2.32 12.44 -8.80
C LEU A 168 -2.01 12.96 -10.22
N ARG A 169 -2.08 12.10 -11.23
CA ARG A 169 -1.92 12.49 -12.63
C ARG A 169 -2.86 13.65 -12.98
N ASP A 170 -4.15 13.52 -12.67
CA ASP A 170 -5.17 14.51 -13.04
C ASP A 170 -4.93 15.87 -12.36
N ARG A 171 -4.40 15.85 -11.12
CA ARG A 171 -4.05 17.08 -10.38
C ARG A 171 -2.79 17.75 -10.91
N LEU A 172 -1.81 16.97 -11.39
CA LEU A 172 -0.57 17.50 -11.98
C LEU A 172 -0.77 18.03 -13.40
N THR A 173 -1.68 17.43 -14.17
CA THR A 173 -1.81 17.72 -15.61
C THR A 173 -3.01 18.60 -15.97
N GLY A 174 -3.94 18.80 -15.06
CA GLY A 174 -5.16 19.55 -15.34
C GLY A 174 -6.14 18.84 -16.30
N MET A 175 -5.95 17.54 -16.55
CA MET A 175 -6.66 16.80 -17.60
C MET A 175 -8.13 16.48 -17.29
N THR A 176 -8.64 16.72 -16.12
CA THR A 176 -10.06 16.51 -15.83
C THR A 176 -10.74 17.83 -15.38
N PRO A 177 -11.34 18.59 -16.31
CA PRO A 177 -12.34 19.58 -15.93
C PRO A 177 -13.69 18.87 -15.85
N GLY A 178 -14.12 18.38 -14.69
CA GLY A 178 -15.47 17.82 -14.67
C GLY A 178 -15.92 17.00 -13.47
N LEU A 179 -15.06 16.73 -12.51
CA LEU A 179 -15.46 16.25 -11.20
C LEU A 179 -15.11 17.29 -10.13
N ALA A 180 -15.29 18.57 -10.44
CA ALA A 180 -15.37 19.57 -9.41
C ALA A 180 -16.67 19.28 -8.63
N ASP A 181 -16.57 18.70 -7.46
CA ASP A 181 -17.67 18.55 -6.53
C ASP A 181 -18.15 19.90 -5.96
N GLY A 182 -17.68 21.00 -6.58
CA GLY A 182 -18.02 22.38 -6.15
C GLY A 182 -17.40 22.78 -4.82
N SER A 183 -16.65 21.89 -4.16
CA SER A 183 -15.84 22.26 -3.00
C SER A 183 -14.54 22.93 -3.49
N GLY A 184 -14.17 24.07 -2.96
CA GLY A 184 -12.91 24.77 -3.31
C GLY A 184 -11.64 23.96 -3.03
N SER A 185 -11.78 22.73 -2.54
CA SER A 185 -10.71 21.82 -2.15
C SER A 185 -9.85 21.33 -3.32
N ASP A 186 -10.45 21.12 -4.49
CA ASP A 186 -9.73 20.59 -5.67
C ASP A 186 -8.78 21.63 -6.28
N GLU A 187 -9.22 22.88 -6.38
CA GLU A 187 -8.39 23.99 -6.87
C GLU A 187 -7.23 24.28 -5.90
N ASP A 188 -7.50 24.22 -4.60
CA ASP A 188 -6.50 24.39 -3.56
C ASP A 188 -5.42 23.30 -3.62
N VAL A 189 -5.80 22.03 -3.89
CA VAL A 189 -4.85 20.94 -4.06
C VAL A 189 -3.98 21.14 -5.29
N ARG A 190 -4.58 21.52 -6.42
CA ARG A 190 -3.86 21.82 -7.67
C ARG A 190 -2.89 22.99 -7.48
N ALA A 191 -3.34 24.06 -6.86
CA ALA A 191 -2.49 25.21 -6.56
C ALA A 191 -1.34 24.84 -5.64
N TRP A 192 -1.60 23.99 -4.63
CA TRP A 192 -0.56 23.52 -3.72
C TRP A 192 0.48 22.66 -4.44
N LEU A 193 0.05 21.71 -5.28
CA LEU A 193 0.95 20.87 -6.08
C LEU A 193 1.71 21.70 -7.13
N ALA A 194 1.07 22.60 -7.84
CA ALA A 194 1.73 23.50 -8.78
C ALA A 194 2.78 24.36 -8.07
N GLY A 195 2.46 24.90 -6.88
CA GLY A 195 3.40 25.66 -6.06
C GLY A 195 4.48 24.81 -5.38
N SER A 196 4.42 23.48 -5.48
CA SER A 196 5.44 22.58 -4.89
C SER A 196 6.71 22.48 -5.73
N GLY A 197 6.64 22.74 -7.04
CA GLY A 197 7.74 22.53 -7.99
C GLY A 197 7.95 21.05 -8.33
N ALA A 198 6.92 20.23 -8.17
CA ALA A 198 6.98 18.80 -8.49
C ALA A 198 7.21 18.54 -9.98
N ASP A 199 8.02 17.53 -10.29
CA ASP A 199 8.29 17.05 -11.65
C ASP A 199 7.43 15.82 -11.97
N PRO A 200 6.40 15.93 -12.83
CA PRO A 200 5.59 14.79 -13.24
C PRO A 200 6.38 13.67 -13.94
N GLY A 201 7.53 14.01 -14.53
CA GLY A 201 8.41 13.04 -15.18
C GLY A 201 9.25 12.21 -14.21
N ARG A 202 9.25 12.55 -12.91
CA ARG A 202 10.06 11.90 -11.88
C ARG A 202 9.22 11.43 -10.69
N LEU A 203 8.21 10.58 -10.96
CA LEU A 203 7.43 9.92 -9.90
C LEU A 203 8.13 8.64 -9.44
N PHE A 204 8.37 8.52 -8.14
CA PHE A 204 8.73 7.27 -7.49
C PHE A 204 7.52 6.73 -6.74
N VAL A 205 7.29 5.41 -6.85
CA VAL A 205 6.23 4.73 -6.09
C VAL A 205 6.90 3.93 -4.97
N SER A 206 6.43 4.10 -3.75
CA SER A 206 7.08 3.58 -2.57
C SER A 206 6.07 3.07 -1.53
N GLY A 207 6.57 2.31 -0.58
CA GLY A 207 5.85 1.90 0.60
C GLY A 207 6.67 0.95 1.45
N ASP A 208 6.13 0.59 2.60
CA ASP A 208 6.69 -0.42 3.49
C ASP A 208 5.75 -1.62 3.62
N SER A 209 6.28 -2.84 3.73
CA SER A 209 5.51 -4.06 3.94
C SER A 209 4.39 -4.25 2.90
N ALA A 210 3.12 -4.26 3.31
CA ALA A 210 1.96 -4.30 2.42
C ALA A 210 1.95 -3.12 1.42
N GLY A 211 2.38 -1.93 1.83
CA GLY A 211 2.51 -0.77 0.96
C GLY A 211 3.59 -0.94 -0.11
N ALA A 212 4.69 -1.62 0.20
CA ALA A 212 5.71 -1.97 -0.77
C ALA A 212 5.22 -3.03 -1.77
N ASN A 213 4.37 -3.96 -1.34
CA ASN A 213 3.66 -4.88 -2.23
C ASN A 213 2.75 -4.09 -3.21
N ILE A 214 1.96 -3.14 -2.69
CA ILE A 214 1.15 -2.25 -3.53
C ILE A 214 2.04 -1.50 -4.55
N ALA A 215 3.16 -0.93 -4.10
CA ALA A 215 4.09 -0.20 -4.97
C ALA A 215 4.60 -1.07 -6.13
N HIS A 216 4.97 -2.33 -5.86
CA HIS A 216 5.34 -3.30 -6.91
C HIS A 216 4.23 -3.47 -7.96
N HIS A 217 2.99 -3.69 -7.53
CA HIS A 217 1.87 -3.90 -8.46
C HIS A 217 1.51 -2.63 -9.24
N MET A 218 1.70 -1.45 -8.66
CA MET A 218 1.57 -0.18 -9.41
C MET A 218 2.66 -0.06 -10.47
N ALA A 219 3.87 -0.50 -10.15
CA ALA A 219 4.98 -0.59 -11.09
C ALA A 219 4.68 -1.51 -12.28
N ALA A 220 4.16 -2.70 -12.01
CA ALA A 220 3.78 -3.65 -13.06
C ALA A 220 2.62 -3.13 -13.91
N ARG A 221 1.66 -2.42 -13.29
CA ARG A 221 0.48 -1.89 -13.98
C ARG A 221 0.78 -0.68 -14.87
N PHE A 222 1.62 0.23 -14.41
CA PHE A 222 1.85 1.54 -15.03
C PHE A 222 3.28 1.73 -15.55
N GLY A 223 4.21 0.85 -15.22
CA GLY A 223 5.61 0.97 -15.57
C GLY A 223 5.93 0.58 -17.01
N ALA A 224 5.19 -0.38 -17.58
CA ALA A 224 5.40 -0.83 -18.95
C ALA A 224 4.79 0.16 -19.94
N ALA A 225 5.59 0.72 -20.83
CA ALA A 225 5.20 1.47 -22.03
C ALA A 225 4.15 2.56 -21.85
N GLY A 226 4.12 3.29 -20.74
CA GLY A 226 3.29 4.48 -20.59
C GLY A 226 1.79 4.23 -20.45
N ALA A 227 1.37 3.04 -20.05
CA ALA A 227 -0.02 2.66 -19.94
C ALA A 227 -0.74 3.46 -18.83
N GLY A 228 -1.39 4.57 -19.22
CA GLY A 228 -2.47 5.17 -18.41
C GLY A 228 -2.13 6.29 -17.44
N LEU A 229 -0.87 6.64 -17.20
CA LEU A 229 -0.51 7.80 -16.38
C LEU A 229 -0.02 9.01 -17.19
N GLY A 230 0.15 8.85 -18.51
CA GLY A 230 0.71 9.82 -19.39
C GLY A 230 0.48 11.23 -19.13
N PRO A 231 1.08 12.33 -18.90
CA PRO A 231 2.50 12.62 -18.99
C PRO A 231 3.32 12.31 -17.71
N VAL A 232 2.64 11.83 -16.64
CA VAL A 232 3.30 11.40 -15.40
C VAL A 232 4.05 10.09 -15.66
N ARG A 233 5.34 10.06 -15.32
CA ARG A 233 6.21 8.91 -15.55
C ARG A 233 6.76 8.36 -14.24
N ILE A 234 6.61 7.06 -14.04
CA ILE A 234 7.24 6.35 -12.93
C ILE A 234 8.72 6.17 -13.26
N ALA A 235 9.59 6.85 -12.50
CA ALA A 235 11.05 6.81 -12.65
C ALA A 235 11.67 5.62 -11.90
N GLY A 236 11.03 5.16 -10.84
CA GLY A 236 11.51 4.01 -10.07
C GLY A 236 10.59 3.63 -8.91
N HIS A 237 10.96 2.55 -8.24
CA HIS A 237 10.19 1.97 -7.13
C HIS A 237 11.10 1.79 -5.91
N VAL A 238 10.61 2.17 -4.73
CA VAL A 238 11.32 2.01 -3.46
C VAL A 238 10.49 1.07 -2.58
N LEU A 239 10.92 -0.17 -2.49
CA LEU A 239 10.23 -1.25 -1.79
C LEU A 239 10.92 -1.50 -0.45
N VAL A 240 10.32 -1.03 0.66
CA VAL A 240 10.87 -1.21 2.00
C VAL A 240 10.25 -2.44 2.64
N MET A 241 11.04 -3.52 2.79
CA MET A 241 10.59 -4.80 3.35
C MET A 241 9.26 -5.31 2.76
N PRO A 242 9.16 -5.49 1.42
CA PRO A 242 7.90 -5.79 0.78
C PRO A 242 7.26 -7.08 1.31
N ALA A 243 5.94 -7.02 1.55
CA ALA A 243 5.15 -8.17 1.98
C ALA A 243 4.88 -9.09 0.79
N PHE A 244 5.89 -9.86 0.40
CA PHE A 244 5.78 -10.94 -0.57
C PHE A 244 5.73 -12.27 0.16
N THR A 245 4.75 -13.08 -0.17
CA THR A 245 4.50 -14.38 0.46
C THR A 245 4.57 -15.50 -0.56
N SER A 246 4.57 -16.73 -0.09
CA SER A 246 4.40 -17.94 -0.89
C SER A 246 3.69 -19.00 -0.07
N GLU A 247 3.01 -19.94 -0.71
CA GLU A 247 2.34 -21.04 0.00
C GLU A 247 3.39 -21.96 0.65
N ALA A 248 4.47 -22.27 -0.07
CA ALA A 248 5.60 -22.98 0.49
C ALA A 248 6.41 -22.06 1.42
N PRO A 249 6.53 -22.38 2.71
CA PRO A 249 7.28 -21.55 3.65
C PRO A 249 8.76 -21.50 3.31
N THR A 250 9.37 -20.33 3.46
CA THR A 250 10.80 -20.12 3.27
C THR A 250 11.59 -20.45 4.54
N GLN A 251 12.92 -20.54 4.44
CA GLN A 251 13.77 -20.78 5.60
C GLN A 251 13.69 -19.64 6.62
N SER A 252 13.60 -18.37 6.16
CA SER A 252 13.43 -17.22 7.04
C SER A 252 12.09 -17.25 7.79
N GLU A 253 11.01 -17.74 7.16
CA GLU A 253 9.72 -17.95 7.82
C GLU A 253 9.77 -19.06 8.87
N LEU A 254 10.44 -20.20 8.55
CA LEU A 254 10.57 -21.34 9.45
C LEU A 254 11.45 -21.03 10.67
N SER A 255 12.46 -20.18 10.52
CA SER A 255 13.38 -19.78 11.60
C SER A 255 12.93 -18.51 12.34
N SER A 256 11.78 -17.94 11.98
CA SER A 256 11.26 -16.72 12.61
C SER A 256 10.97 -16.94 14.09
N ARG A 257 11.41 -15.98 14.91
CA ARG A 257 11.14 -16.00 16.36
C ARG A 257 9.66 -15.65 16.63
N GLY A 258 9.02 -16.41 17.55
CA GLY A 258 7.61 -16.19 17.89
C GLY A 258 7.31 -14.82 18.51
N ASN A 259 8.32 -14.15 19.08
CA ASN A 259 8.24 -12.81 19.65
C ASN A 259 8.74 -11.69 18.70
N ALA A 260 9.07 -12.00 17.45
CA ALA A 260 9.44 -11.02 16.44
C ALA A 260 8.30 -10.04 16.20
N PHE A 261 8.63 -8.80 15.77
CA PHE A 261 7.61 -7.82 15.42
C PHE A 261 6.64 -8.36 14.36
N LEU A 262 7.12 -8.98 13.30
CA LEU A 262 6.32 -9.79 12.40
C LEU A 262 6.68 -11.26 12.63
N SER A 263 5.91 -11.94 13.46
CA SER A 263 6.01 -13.39 13.62
C SER A 263 5.16 -14.10 12.56
N ARG A 264 5.40 -15.42 12.39
CA ARG A 264 4.62 -16.23 11.47
C ARG A 264 3.12 -16.19 11.79
N ASP A 265 2.72 -16.28 13.07
CA ASP A 265 1.32 -16.22 13.47
C ASP A 265 0.65 -14.90 13.08
N VAL A 266 1.38 -13.79 13.24
CA VAL A 266 0.90 -12.45 12.83
C VAL A 266 0.75 -12.37 11.30
N ALA A 267 1.73 -12.87 10.55
CA ALA A 267 1.69 -12.87 9.08
C ALA A 267 0.56 -13.75 8.54
N GLU A 268 0.35 -14.94 9.11
CA GLU A 268 -0.75 -15.84 8.75
C GLU A 268 -2.12 -15.21 9.05
N ARG A 269 -2.25 -14.49 10.16
CA ARG A 269 -3.48 -13.74 10.51
C ARG A 269 -3.78 -12.68 9.46
N TYR A 270 -2.82 -11.83 9.12
CA TYR A 270 -2.99 -10.83 8.07
C TYR A 270 -3.37 -11.48 6.73
N SER A 271 -2.73 -12.57 6.36
CA SER A 271 -3.04 -13.29 5.12
C SER A 271 -4.49 -13.79 5.09
N ARG A 272 -4.96 -14.43 6.18
CA ARG A 272 -6.36 -14.92 6.27
C ARG A 272 -7.39 -13.79 6.14
N LEU A 273 -7.08 -12.62 6.72
CA LEU A 273 -7.98 -11.47 6.69
C LEU A 273 -7.96 -10.74 5.35
N ALA A 274 -6.79 -10.65 4.72
CA ALA A 274 -6.60 -9.87 3.50
C ALA A 274 -6.95 -10.62 2.21
N LEU A 275 -6.69 -11.92 2.15
CA LEU A 275 -6.92 -12.73 0.94
C LEU A 275 -8.41 -12.86 0.60
N PRO A 276 -8.76 -12.92 -0.70
CA PRO A 276 -10.11 -13.31 -1.12
C PRO A 276 -10.49 -14.68 -0.57
N ALA A 277 -11.79 -14.93 -0.41
CA ALA A 277 -12.28 -16.23 0.05
C ALA A 277 -11.79 -17.35 -0.88
N GLY A 278 -11.20 -18.40 -0.31
CA GLY A 278 -10.67 -19.55 -1.05
C GLY A 278 -9.30 -19.35 -1.71
N ALA A 279 -8.72 -18.14 -1.67
CA ALA A 279 -7.36 -17.91 -2.13
C ALA A 279 -6.32 -18.32 -1.07
N ASN A 280 -5.12 -18.67 -1.54
CA ASN A 280 -3.97 -18.96 -0.70
C ASN A 280 -2.86 -17.90 -0.87
N LYS A 281 -1.70 -18.09 -0.23
CA LYS A 281 -0.58 -17.14 -0.27
C LYS A 281 0.11 -17.02 -1.62
N ASP A 282 -0.20 -17.89 -2.59
CA ASP A 282 0.24 -17.75 -3.99
C ASP A 282 -0.69 -16.89 -4.83
N TYR A 283 -1.73 -16.30 -4.21
CA TYR A 283 -2.56 -15.29 -4.87
C TYR A 283 -1.70 -14.21 -5.53
N PRO A 284 -1.93 -13.85 -6.81
CA PRO A 284 -1.03 -12.99 -7.59
C PRO A 284 -0.67 -11.65 -6.93
N LEU A 285 -1.57 -11.05 -6.16
CA LEU A 285 -1.28 -9.82 -5.44
C LEU A 285 -0.51 -10.01 -4.12
N MET A 286 -0.34 -11.25 -3.66
CA MET A 286 0.48 -11.57 -2.48
C MET A 286 1.84 -12.14 -2.88
N ASN A 287 1.88 -12.95 -3.93
CA ASN A 287 3.10 -13.60 -4.43
C ASN A 287 3.42 -13.13 -5.87
N PRO A 288 4.25 -12.11 -6.06
CA PRO A 288 4.63 -11.66 -7.40
C PRO A 288 5.50 -12.68 -8.17
N LEU A 289 5.96 -13.74 -7.50
CA LEU A 289 6.71 -14.84 -8.08
C LEU A 289 5.85 -16.10 -8.29
N GLY A 290 4.57 -16.03 -7.95
CA GLY A 290 3.62 -17.12 -8.09
C GLY A 290 3.34 -17.50 -9.54
N PRO A 291 2.81 -18.70 -9.77
CA PRO A 291 2.59 -19.22 -11.12
C PRO A 291 1.60 -18.39 -11.95
N ASP A 292 0.62 -17.76 -11.28
CA ASP A 292 -0.43 -16.97 -11.91
C ASP A 292 -0.13 -15.46 -11.90
N SER A 293 1.06 -15.07 -11.43
CA SER A 293 1.43 -13.65 -11.32
C SER A 293 1.88 -13.09 -12.67
N PRO A 294 1.59 -11.81 -12.93
CA PRO A 294 2.12 -11.14 -14.12
C PRO A 294 3.65 -11.22 -14.15
N GLY A 295 4.21 -11.40 -15.34
CA GLY A 295 5.67 -11.52 -15.50
C GLY A 295 6.40 -10.27 -14.99
N LEU A 296 7.49 -10.47 -14.27
CA LEU A 296 8.31 -9.39 -13.72
C LEU A 296 8.91 -8.45 -14.78
N GLY A 297 9.01 -8.88 -16.02
CA GLY A 297 9.41 -8.02 -17.14
C GLY A 297 8.44 -6.89 -17.47
N LEU A 298 7.23 -6.90 -16.91
CA LEU A 298 6.26 -5.80 -17.03
C LEU A 298 6.57 -4.64 -16.08
N VAL A 299 7.39 -4.88 -15.07
CA VAL A 299 7.80 -3.84 -14.10
C VAL A 299 8.79 -2.92 -14.78
N GLY A 300 8.38 -1.69 -15.06
CA GLY A 300 9.25 -0.68 -15.65
C GLY A 300 10.00 0.13 -14.59
N GLY A 301 11.10 0.76 -15.01
CA GLY A 301 11.90 1.61 -14.15
C GLY A 301 12.88 0.84 -13.27
N ARG A 302 13.61 1.60 -12.43
CA ARG A 302 14.56 1.05 -11.46
C ARG A 302 13.87 0.62 -10.18
N VAL A 303 14.42 -0.37 -9.50
CA VAL A 303 13.85 -0.91 -8.27
C VAL A 303 14.90 -0.91 -7.15
N LEU A 304 14.59 -0.28 -6.03
CA LEU A 304 15.31 -0.43 -4.78
C LEU A 304 14.51 -1.36 -3.86
N VAL A 305 15.16 -2.42 -3.39
CA VAL A 305 14.60 -3.33 -2.38
C VAL A 305 15.41 -3.21 -1.10
N VAL A 306 14.79 -2.73 -0.03
CA VAL A 306 15.38 -2.63 1.31
C VAL A 306 14.87 -3.80 2.15
N VAL A 307 15.77 -4.55 2.77
CA VAL A 307 15.47 -5.80 3.49
C VAL A 307 16.06 -5.75 4.89
N GLY A 308 15.31 -6.23 5.87
CA GLY A 308 15.85 -6.53 7.21
C GLY A 308 16.50 -7.93 7.24
N GLY A 309 17.73 -8.04 7.76
CA GLY A 309 18.47 -9.30 7.81
C GLY A 309 17.81 -10.38 8.68
N GLU A 310 17.01 -9.96 9.67
CA GLU A 310 16.22 -10.84 10.55
C GLU A 310 14.70 -10.80 10.21
N ASP A 311 14.33 -10.23 9.05
CA ASP A 311 12.93 -10.22 8.60
C ASP A 311 12.50 -11.64 8.19
N MET A 312 11.35 -12.10 8.69
CA MET A 312 10.82 -13.41 8.31
C MET A 312 10.48 -13.50 6.81
N LEU A 313 10.21 -12.38 6.14
CA LEU A 313 9.92 -12.32 4.71
C LEU A 313 11.18 -12.16 3.86
N LYS A 314 12.37 -12.12 4.45
CA LYS A 314 13.64 -11.86 3.80
C LYS A 314 13.87 -12.73 2.56
N ASP A 315 13.66 -14.03 2.67
CA ASP A 315 13.98 -14.95 1.56
C ASP A 315 13.10 -14.69 0.33
N ASN A 316 11.81 -14.35 0.52
CA ASN A 316 10.93 -13.96 -0.58
C ASN A 316 11.35 -12.60 -1.18
N GLN A 317 11.79 -11.64 -0.36
CA GLN A 317 12.26 -10.34 -0.80
C GLN A 317 13.55 -10.42 -1.61
N VAL A 318 14.52 -11.22 -1.15
CA VAL A 318 15.79 -11.47 -1.85
C VAL A 318 15.54 -12.20 -3.16
N ARG A 319 14.74 -13.27 -3.12
CA ARG A 319 14.35 -14.03 -4.34
C ARG A 319 13.67 -13.12 -5.36
N TYR A 320 12.81 -12.22 -4.92
CA TYR A 320 12.18 -11.25 -5.80
C TYR A 320 13.23 -10.35 -6.49
N ALA A 321 14.17 -9.79 -5.73
CA ALA A 321 15.23 -8.94 -6.28
C ALA A 321 16.11 -9.68 -7.28
N GLU A 322 16.47 -10.93 -7.00
CA GLU A 322 17.24 -11.80 -7.91
C GLU A 322 16.47 -12.08 -9.21
N ARG A 323 15.19 -12.41 -9.11
CA ARG A 323 14.36 -12.68 -10.28
C ARG A 323 14.14 -11.44 -11.13
N MET A 324 13.95 -10.26 -10.50
CA MET A 324 13.88 -8.99 -11.20
C MET A 324 15.16 -8.69 -12.00
N LYS A 325 16.35 -8.92 -11.40
CA LYS A 325 17.63 -8.80 -12.11
C LYS A 325 17.74 -9.80 -13.27
N ALA A 326 17.30 -11.03 -13.07
CA ALA A 326 17.38 -12.09 -14.08
C ALA A 326 16.53 -11.79 -15.32
N VAL A 327 15.45 -11.00 -15.20
CA VAL A 327 14.65 -10.55 -16.35
C VAL A 327 15.09 -9.19 -16.90
N GLY A 328 16.25 -8.66 -16.45
CA GLY A 328 16.88 -7.48 -17.04
C GLY A 328 16.51 -6.14 -16.37
N ASN A 329 15.80 -6.15 -15.23
CA ASN A 329 15.52 -4.91 -14.52
C ASN A 329 16.76 -4.37 -13.77
N ASP A 330 16.89 -3.04 -13.68
CA ASP A 330 17.88 -2.38 -12.81
C ASP A 330 17.43 -2.44 -11.35
N VAL A 331 18.05 -3.32 -10.57
CA VAL A 331 17.66 -3.59 -9.17
C VAL A 331 18.82 -3.35 -8.22
N GLU A 332 18.62 -2.49 -7.25
CA GLU A 332 19.47 -2.34 -6.07
C GLU A 332 18.84 -3.09 -4.89
N LEU A 333 19.57 -4.03 -4.30
CA LEU A 333 19.16 -4.76 -3.09
C LEU A 333 20.07 -4.33 -1.94
N VAL A 334 19.47 -3.85 -0.86
CA VAL A 334 20.18 -3.46 0.36
C VAL A 334 19.62 -4.23 1.56
N VAL A 335 20.49 -4.98 2.23
CA VAL A 335 20.16 -5.77 3.42
C VAL A 335 20.73 -5.09 4.66
N PHE A 336 19.89 -4.86 5.66
CA PHE A 336 20.27 -4.31 6.96
C PHE A 336 20.40 -5.46 7.97
N ASP A 337 21.62 -5.89 8.22
CA ASP A 337 21.93 -7.01 9.12
C ASP A 337 21.39 -6.79 10.53
N GLY A 338 20.85 -7.83 11.14
CA GLY A 338 20.28 -7.80 12.49
C GLY A 338 18.98 -6.99 12.64
N LYS A 339 18.38 -6.51 11.54
CA LYS A 339 17.14 -5.75 11.59
C LYS A 339 15.94 -6.62 11.26
N GLU A 340 14.90 -6.51 12.09
CA GLU A 340 13.62 -7.20 11.91
C GLU A 340 12.70 -6.46 10.94
N HIS A 341 11.59 -7.10 10.55
CA HIS A 341 10.52 -6.44 9.80
C HIS A 341 10.03 -5.16 10.49
N GLY A 342 9.76 -4.11 9.72
CA GLY A 342 9.25 -2.83 10.22
C GLY A 342 10.28 -1.99 10.99
N PHE A 343 11.57 -2.29 10.95
CA PHE A 343 12.58 -1.56 11.71
C PHE A 343 12.60 -0.07 11.39
N PHE A 344 12.39 0.31 10.13
CA PHE A 344 12.38 1.70 9.70
C PHE A 344 11.14 2.45 10.19
N SER A 345 9.94 1.89 9.99
CA SER A 345 8.70 2.56 10.38
C SER A 345 8.48 2.63 11.90
N ARG A 346 9.07 1.69 12.66
CA ARG A 346 9.00 1.71 14.14
C ARG A 346 9.95 2.72 14.79
N ASP A 347 11.10 2.92 14.18
CA ASP A 347 12.11 3.87 14.67
C ASP A 347 12.75 4.63 13.50
N PRO A 348 11.97 5.51 12.86
CA PRO A 348 12.45 6.26 11.70
C PRO A 348 13.60 7.21 12.06
N TRP A 349 13.74 7.62 13.32
CA TRP A 349 14.74 8.58 13.78
C TRP A 349 16.07 7.94 14.20
N SER A 350 16.18 6.62 14.18
CA SER A 350 17.41 5.90 14.47
C SER A 350 18.51 6.19 13.45
N GLU A 351 19.75 5.83 13.80
CA GLU A 351 20.88 5.84 12.87
C GLU A 351 20.61 4.92 11.66
N THR A 352 20.03 3.73 11.91
CA THR A 352 19.62 2.81 10.84
C THR A 352 18.54 3.44 9.95
N GLY A 353 17.58 4.14 10.54
CA GLY A 353 16.58 4.90 9.79
C GLY A 353 17.21 5.99 8.91
N SER A 354 18.23 6.66 9.42
CA SER A 354 19.01 7.64 8.66
C SER A 354 19.77 7.00 7.49
N GLU A 355 20.28 5.77 7.68
CA GLU A 355 20.91 5.04 6.57
C GLU A 355 19.90 4.63 5.50
N VAL A 356 18.68 4.19 5.87
CA VAL A 356 17.61 3.93 4.90
C VAL A 356 17.34 5.18 4.06
N VAL A 357 17.19 6.34 4.69
CA VAL A 357 16.94 7.60 3.96
C VAL A 357 18.10 7.94 3.02
N ARG A 358 19.37 7.76 3.45
CA ARG A 358 20.55 7.95 2.59
C ARG A 358 20.55 7.02 1.37
N VAL A 359 20.18 5.74 1.57
CA VAL A 359 20.06 4.76 0.49
C VAL A 359 18.99 5.19 -0.50
N VAL A 360 17.81 5.56 -0.02
CA VAL A 360 16.69 6.03 -0.87
C VAL A 360 17.10 7.30 -1.63
N ARG A 361 17.75 8.25 -0.97
CA ARG A 361 18.25 9.48 -1.60
C ARG A 361 19.21 9.16 -2.75
N ARG A 362 20.26 8.36 -2.49
CA ARG A 362 21.22 7.95 -3.51
C ARG A 362 20.52 7.28 -4.71
N PHE A 363 19.56 6.42 -4.45
CA PHE A 363 18.79 5.76 -5.48
C PHE A 363 17.98 6.76 -6.34
N MET A 364 17.31 7.72 -5.72
CA MET A 364 16.53 8.74 -6.43
C MET A 364 17.39 9.73 -7.19
N ASP A 365 18.59 10.08 -6.68
CA ASP A 365 19.50 11.05 -7.28
C ASP A 365 20.22 10.49 -8.53
N ARG A 366 20.41 9.17 -8.66
CA ARG A 366 20.99 8.55 -9.86
C ARG A 366 20.27 8.93 -11.15
N ASP A 367 18.97 9.14 -11.09
CA ASP A 367 18.13 9.56 -12.23
C ASP A 367 18.45 10.97 -12.74
N ALA A 368 18.87 11.85 -11.84
CA ALA A 368 19.22 13.23 -12.22
C ALA A 368 20.55 13.29 -12.99
N ALA A 369 21.48 12.38 -12.71
CA ALA A 369 22.77 12.31 -13.38
C ALA A 369 22.67 11.74 -14.79
N ASP A 370 21.81 10.74 -15.02
CA ASP A 370 21.62 10.09 -16.31
C ASP A 370 20.86 10.98 -17.32
N LEU A 371 20.06 11.93 -16.83
CA LEU A 371 19.34 12.90 -17.65
C LEU A 371 20.21 14.08 -18.10
N VAL A 372 21.39 14.27 -17.48
CA VAL A 372 22.33 15.38 -17.76
C VAL A 372 23.42 14.97 -18.75
N GLN A 373 23.57 13.68 -19.10
CA GLN A 373 24.53 13.31 -20.15
C GLN A 373 23.94 13.67 -21.52
N PRO A 374 24.54 14.63 -22.25
CA PRO A 374 24.16 14.87 -23.63
C PRO A 374 24.51 13.64 -24.45
N ALA A 375 23.67 13.35 -25.44
CA ALA A 375 23.97 12.36 -26.46
C ALA A 375 25.17 12.87 -27.29
N ASP A 376 26.34 12.77 -26.74
CA ASP A 376 27.59 13.12 -27.43
C ASP A 376 28.24 11.85 -28.02
N GLY A 377 28.24 11.82 -29.33
CA GLY A 377 29.31 11.19 -30.07
C GLY A 377 29.04 9.84 -30.70
N GLN A 378 28.24 9.80 -31.74
CA GLN A 378 28.58 8.91 -32.85
C GLN A 378 29.05 9.78 -34.03
N HIS A 379 30.34 9.84 -34.18
CA HIS A 379 31.00 10.11 -35.45
C HIS A 379 31.47 8.81 -36.10
#